data_94f80c5292ca4fdf7dc0ab9e3430709a
#
_entry.id   94f80c5292ca4fdf7dc0ab9e3430709a
#
_cell.length_a   1.000
_cell.length_b   1.000
_cell.length_c   1.000
_cell.angle_alpha   90.00
_cell.angle_beta   90.00
_cell.angle_gamma   90.00
#
_symmetry.space_group_name_H-M   'P 1'
#
loop_
_entity.id
_entity.type
_entity.pdbx_description
1 polymer ?
#
loop_
_entity_poly.entity_id
_entity_poly.type
_entity_poly.pdbx_seq_one_letter_code
_entity_poly.pdbx_strand_id
1 'polypeptide(L)'
;MSFMGIEGKGGYHGTVIEEILPVTFANCDDRVECPQGIYFSQKPERHPILNGMPETWPMVLGYNKAFAKPDAEVIVSYDGAPILALGTYKKGRTLAFATDIAPHWCSKEFCEDPCYEVLWKNIVYYLAGELG
;
A
#
# COMPACT_ATOMS: atom_id res chain seq x y z
N MET A 1 -9.63 -5.68 -0.50
CA MET A 1 -9.64 -6.32 0.84
C MET A 1 -9.07 -5.32 1.81
N SER A 2 -9.74 -5.08 2.92
CA SER A 2 -9.32 -4.10 3.93
C SER A 2 -8.67 -4.79 5.12
N PHE A 3 -7.77 -4.11 5.81
CA PHE A 3 -7.17 -4.64 7.04
C PHE A 3 -8.21 -4.77 8.16
N MET A 4 -9.05 -3.78 8.31
CA MET A 4 -10.15 -3.77 9.28
C MET A 4 -11.51 -3.80 8.58
N GLY A 5 -11.73 -2.96 7.57
CA GLY A 5 -12.94 -2.95 6.77
C GLY A 5 -14.18 -2.44 7.49
N ILE A 6 -15.35 -2.72 6.93
CA ILE A 6 -16.64 -2.30 7.46
C ILE A 6 -16.79 -2.73 8.91
N GLU A 7 -17.08 -1.78 9.79
CA GLU A 7 -17.27 -2.01 11.23
C GLU A 7 -16.08 -2.75 11.89
N GLY A 8 -14.90 -2.71 11.29
CA GLY A 8 -13.73 -3.42 11.79
C GLY A 8 -13.78 -4.93 11.65
N LYS A 9 -14.68 -5.48 10.85
CA LYS A 9 -14.90 -6.94 10.72
C LYS A 9 -13.75 -7.71 10.09
N GLY A 10 -12.84 -7.04 9.35
CA GLY A 10 -11.60 -7.64 8.85
C GLY A 10 -10.67 -8.12 9.95
N GLY A 11 -10.64 -7.38 11.05
CA GLY A 11 -10.15 -7.84 12.36
C GLY A 11 -8.64 -8.09 12.44
N TYR A 12 -7.81 -7.48 11.60
CA TYR A 12 -6.36 -7.75 11.64
C TYR A 12 -5.62 -7.05 12.80
N HIS A 13 -6.29 -6.09 13.48
CA HIS A 13 -5.72 -5.47 14.69
C HIS A 13 -5.46 -6.51 15.78
N GLY A 14 -4.29 -6.46 16.40
CA GLY A 14 -3.90 -7.38 17.47
C GLY A 14 -3.58 -8.81 17.02
N THR A 15 -3.48 -9.06 15.71
CA THR A 15 -3.16 -10.38 15.14
C THR A 15 -1.70 -10.46 14.68
N VAL A 16 -1.27 -11.67 14.34
CA VAL A 16 0.07 -11.91 13.76
C VAL A 16 0.27 -11.15 12.43
N ILE A 17 -0.81 -10.85 11.70
CA ILE A 17 -0.71 -10.06 10.47
C ILE A 17 -0.20 -8.65 10.78
N GLU A 18 -0.73 -8.01 11.82
CA GLU A 18 -0.23 -6.70 12.26
C GLU A 18 1.22 -6.78 12.76
N GLU A 19 1.60 -7.87 13.42
CA GLU A 19 2.99 -8.09 13.85
C GLU A 19 3.95 -8.14 12.66
N ILE A 20 3.58 -8.83 11.58
CA ILE A 20 4.43 -9.06 10.41
C ILE A 20 4.53 -7.83 9.50
N LEU A 21 3.43 -7.10 9.32
CA LEU A 21 3.37 -5.97 8.40
C LEU A 21 4.09 -4.73 8.94
N PRO A 22 4.59 -3.86 8.05
CA PRO A 22 5.27 -2.61 8.45
C PRO A 22 4.32 -1.51 8.91
N VAL A 23 3.06 -1.83 9.18
CA VAL A 23 2.03 -0.90 9.62
C VAL A 23 1.25 -1.46 10.80
N THR A 24 0.63 -0.56 11.56
CA THR A 24 -0.36 -0.90 12.61
C THR A 24 -1.74 -0.38 12.21
N PHE A 25 -2.77 -0.93 12.83
CA PHE A 25 -4.17 -0.63 12.51
C PHE A 25 -4.89 -0.06 13.72
N ALA A 26 -5.79 0.91 13.51
CA ALA A 26 -6.79 1.26 14.50
C ALA A 26 -7.79 0.12 14.64
N ASN A 27 -8.35 -0.08 15.83
CA ASN A 27 -9.36 -1.13 16.07
C ASN A 27 -10.76 -0.64 15.69
N CYS A 28 -10.92 -0.25 14.44
CA CYS A 28 -12.18 0.29 13.90
C CYS A 28 -12.18 0.18 12.36
N ASP A 29 -13.24 0.67 11.72
CA ASP A 29 -13.31 0.77 10.26
C ASP A 29 -12.18 1.68 9.75
N ASP A 30 -11.32 1.15 8.89
CA ASP A 30 -10.14 1.81 8.36
C ASP A 30 -10.35 2.39 6.95
N ARG A 31 -11.53 2.23 6.37
CA ARG A 31 -11.80 2.66 5.00
C ARG A 31 -11.92 4.17 4.92
N VAL A 32 -11.26 4.75 3.92
CA VAL A 32 -11.41 6.15 3.52
C VAL A 32 -11.86 6.18 2.07
N GLU A 33 -13.13 6.50 1.87
CA GLU A 33 -13.72 6.58 0.53
C GLU A 33 -13.41 7.94 -0.09
N CYS A 34 -12.91 7.90 -1.33
CA CYS A 34 -12.55 9.10 -2.09
C CYS A 34 -13.16 9.02 -3.50
N PRO A 35 -14.50 9.12 -3.63
CA PRO A 35 -15.17 8.89 -4.91
C PRO A 35 -14.80 9.92 -6.00
N GLN A 36 -14.30 11.08 -5.60
CA GLN A 36 -13.79 12.10 -6.53
C GLN A 36 -12.40 11.74 -7.11
N GLY A 37 -11.78 10.70 -6.59
CA GLY A 37 -10.41 10.30 -6.94
C GLY A 37 -9.34 11.08 -6.21
N ILE A 38 -8.26 10.39 -5.86
CA ILE A 38 -7.07 10.96 -5.22
C ILE A 38 -5.81 10.47 -5.93
N TYR A 39 -4.72 11.22 -5.75
CA TYR A 39 -3.41 10.92 -6.29
C TYR A 39 -2.41 10.75 -5.16
N PHE A 40 -1.61 9.69 -5.24
CA PHE A 40 -0.60 9.40 -4.24
C PHE A 40 0.68 10.21 -4.44
N SER A 41 1.40 10.44 -3.35
CA SER A 41 2.71 11.08 -3.36
C SER A 41 3.80 10.03 -3.15
N GLN A 42 4.83 10.05 -4.01
CA GLN A 42 6.02 9.23 -3.85
C GLN A 42 7.06 9.97 -3.01
N LYS A 43 7.88 9.22 -2.25
CA LYS A 43 9.03 9.84 -1.57
C LYS A 43 10.03 10.38 -2.60
N PRO A 44 10.77 11.47 -2.27
CA PRO A 44 11.73 12.08 -3.20
C PRO A 44 12.84 11.12 -3.64
N GLU A 45 13.35 10.31 -2.74
CA GLU A 45 14.36 9.30 -3.02
C GLU A 45 13.69 8.08 -3.65
N ARG A 46 14.03 7.81 -4.89
CA ARG A 46 13.35 6.77 -5.68
C ARG A 46 13.77 5.38 -5.23
N HIS A 47 12.82 4.60 -4.74
CA HIS A 47 13.03 3.19 -4.41
C HIS A 47 12.94 2.32 -5.68
N PRO A 48 13.72 1.21 -5.79
CA PRO A 48 13.67 0.32 -6.95
C PRO A 48 12.28 -0.19 -7.34
N ILE A 49 11.37 -0.38 -6.40
CA ILE A 49 9.96 -0.74 -6.68
C ILE A 49 9.29 0.30 -7.59
N LEU A 50 9.71 1.56 -7.52
CA LEU A 50 9.11 2.65 -8.31
C LEU A 50 9.76 2.82 -9.68
N ASN A 51 10.73 1.99 -10.05
CA ASN A 51 11.35 2.04 -11.37
C ASN A 51 10.32 1.73 -12.47
N GLY A 52 10.21 2.65 -13.43
CA GLY A 52 9.21 2.55 -14.49
C GLY A 52 7.81 3.06 -14.12
N MET A 53 7.59 3.46 -12.86
CA MET A 53 6.35 4.12 -12.46
C MET A 53 6.37 5.61 -12.85
N PRO A 54 5.23 6.19 -13.28
CA PRO A 54 5.12 7.63 -13.48
C PRO A 54 5.23 8.38 -12.15
N GLU A 55 5.61 9.65 -12.19
CA GLU A 55 5.65 10.49 -10.99
C GLU A 55 4.26 10.64 -10.36
N THR A 56 3.24 10.78 -11.19
CA THR A 56 1.84 10.80 -10.76
C THR A 56 1.17 9.52 -11.23
N TRP A 57 0.74 8.70 -10.28
CA TRP A 57 0.00 7.48 -10.59
C TRP A 57 -1.41 7.82 -11.06
N PRO A 58 -2.05 6.94 -11.84
CA PRO A 58 -3.48 7.07 -12.08
C PRO A 58 -4.24 7.13 -10.75
N MET A 59 -5.38 7.83 -10.74
CA MET A 59 -6.15 8.04 -9.53
C MET A 59 -6.67 6.74 -8.92
N VAL A 60 -6.82 6.76 -7.60
CA VAL A 60 -7.54 5.74 -6.84
C VAL A 60 -8.74 6.34 -6.13
N LEU A 61 -9.69 5.51 -5.72
CA LEU A 61 -10.99 5.94 -5.20
C LEU A 61 -11.12 5.70 -3.69
N GLY A 62 -10.05 5.35 -3.04
CA GLY A 62 -10.02 5.13 -1.60
C GLY A 62 -8.80 4.38 -1.12
N TYR A 63 -8.65 4.29 0.19
CA TYR A 63 -7.54 3.58 0.82
C TYR A 63 -7.92 3.14 2.24
N ASN A 64 -7.11 2.25 2.80
CA ASN A 64 -7.20 1.86 4.21
C ASN A 64 -6.23 2.69 5.03
N LYS A 65 -6.75 3.44 6.00
CA LYS A 65 -5.92 4.26 6.87
C LYS A 65 -5.22 3.38 7.90
N ALA A 66 -3.92 3.24 7.74
CA ALA A 66 -3.03 2.57 8.66
C ALA A 66 -1.95 3.54 9.17
N PHE A 67 -1.09 3.07 10.06
CA PHE A 67 -0.03 3.88 10.65
C PHE A 67 1.30 3.17 10.43
N ALA A 68 2.30 3.87 9.91
CA ALA A 68 3.62 3.32 9.69
C ALA A 68 4.29 2.98 11.03
N LYS A 69 4.90 1.79 11.13
CA LYS A 69 5.77 1.46 12.25
C LYS A 69 7.05 2.32 12.20
N PRO A 70 7.73 2.56 13.34
CA PRO A 70 8.92 3.43 13.39
C PRO A 70 10.06 2.99 12.46
N ASP A 71 10.19 1.71 12.20
CA ASP A 71 11.22 1.11 11.34
C ASP A 71 10.76 0.87 9.89
N ALA A 72 9.53 1.25 9.57
CA ALA A 72 8.99 1.10 8.22
C ALA A 72 9.56 2.15 7.26
N GLU A 73 9.81 1.73 6.02
CA GLU A 73 10.10 2.65 4.92
C GLU A 73 8.83 2.91 4.11
N VAL A 74 8.28 4.11 4.22
CA VAL A 74 7.09 4.53 3.44
C VAL A 74 7.57 5.14 2.13
N ILE A 75 7.28 4.47 1.02
CA ILE A 75 7.71 4.94 -0.31
C ILE A 75 6.58 5.61 -1.10
N VAL A 76 5.33 5.38 -0.73
CA VAL A 76 4.15 6.06 -1.28
C VAL A 76 3.20 6.41 -0.14
N SER A 77 2.68 7.62 -0.14
CA SER A 77 1.81 8.13 0.92
C SER A 77 0.67 8.98 0.36
N TYR A 78 -0.34 9.19 1.19
CA TYR A 78 -1.41 10.14 0.93
C TYR A 78 -1.84 10.79 2.26
N ASP A 79 -1.83 12.11 2.30
CA ASP A 79 -2.22 12.91 3.48
C ASP A 79 -1.55 12.40 4.77
N GLY A 80 -0.25 12.08 4.69
CA GLY A 80 0.53 11.55 5.80
C GLY A 80 0.31 10.07 6.10
N ALA A 81 -0.65 9.40 5.48
CA ALA A 81 -0.90 7.97 5.67
C ALA A 81 -0.03 7.12 4.73
N PRO A 82 0.52 5.99 5.21
CA PRO A 82 1.27 5.09 4.36
C PRO A 82 0.33 4.36 3.37
N ILE A 83 0.70 4.39 2.09
CA ILE A 83 0.00 3.64 1.04
C ILE A 83 0.82 2.43 0.63
N LEU A 84 2.12 2.61 0.46
CA LEU A 84 3.06 1.53 0.19
C LEU A 84 4.21 1.64 1.19
N ALA A 85 4.23 0.74 2.14
CA ALA A 85 5.21 0.69 3.20
C ALA A 85 5.98 -0.63 3.17
N LEU A 86 7.28 -0.55 3.42
CA LEU A 86 8.19 -1.68 3.40
C LEU A 86 8.73 -1.94 4.80
N GLY A 87 8.96 -3.20 5.10
CA GLY A 87 9.56 -3.61 6.36
C GLY A 87 10.23 -4.96 6.26
N THR A 88 10.66 -5.44 7.40
CA THR A 88 11.25 -6.78 7.53
C THR A 88 10.60 -7.50 8.70
N TYR A 89 10.49 -8.81 8.57
CA TYR A 89 10.08 -9.67 9.67
C TYR A 89 10.99 -10.89 9.68
N LYS A 90 11.72 -11.06 10.77
CA LYS A 90 12.80 -12.06 10.87
C LYS A 90 13.79 -11.88 9.69
N LYS A 91 13.93 -12.87 8.83
CA LYS A 91 14.83 -12.83 7.66
C LYS A 91 14.11 -12.44 6.37
N GLY A 92 12.80 -12.21 6.43
CA GLY A 92 11.96 -11.91 5.27
C GLY A 92 11.68 -10.42 5.10
N ARG A 93 11.32 -10.04 3.87
CA ARG A 93 10.79 -8.72 3.53
C ARG A 93 9.28 -8.74 3.62
N THR A 94 8.71 -7.65 4.10
CA THR A 94 7.26 -7.46 4.18
C THR A 94 6.86 -6.16 3.52
N LEU A 95 5.61 -6.09 3.08
CA LEU A 95 5.08 -4.93 2.39
C LEU A 95 3.59 -4.79 2.72
N ALA A 96 3.17 -3.58 2.99
CA ALA A 96 1.76 -3.23 3.11
C ALA A 96 1.36 -2.29 1.96
N PHE A 97 0.33 -2.68 1.23
CA PHE A 97 -0.29 -1.87 0.18
C PHE A 97 -1.72 -1.54 0.60
N ALA A 98 -1.96 -0.29 0.97
CA ALA A 98 -3.15 0.15 1.69
C ALA A 98 -4.29 0.61 0.75
N THR A 99 -4.38 0.03 -0.44
CA THR A 99 -5.50 0.26 -1.36
C THR A 99 -5.81 -1.01 -2.13
N ASP A 100 -6.78 -0.99 -3.03
CA ASP A 100 -7.21 -2.19 -3.75
C ASP A 100 -6.27 -2.54 -4.91
N ILE A 101 -6.19 -3.83 -5.18
CA ILE A 101 -5.45 -4.42 -6.31
C ILE A 101 -6.37 -4.74 -7.49
N ALA A 102 -7.65 -4.51 -7.37
CA ALA A 102 -8.69 -4.85 -8.34
C ALA A 102 -9.68 -3.71 -8.48
N PRO A 103 -10.51 -3.69 -9.54
CA PRO A 103 -11.54 -2.67 -9.71
C PRO A 103 -12.45 -2.55 -8.48
N HIS A 104 -12.42 -1.43 -7.88
CA HIS A 104 -13.18 -0.86 -6.78
C HIS A 104 -12.51 0.47 -6.43
N TRP A 105 -11.52 0.48 -5.54
CA TRP A 105 -10.66 1.65 -5.34
C TRP A 105 -9.57 1.78 -6.42
N CYS A 106 -9.09 0.67 -6.96
CA CYS A 106 -8.25 0.73 -8.15
C CYS A 106 -9.11 1.15 -9.34
N SER A 107 -8.92 2.37 -9.84
CA SER A 107 -9.72 2.86 -10.95
C SER A 107 -9.49 2.02 -12.21
N LYS A 108 -10.47 2.05 -13.12
CA LYS A 108 -10.31 1.40 -14.43
C LYS A 108 -9.07 1.94 -15.15
N GLU A 109 -8.86 3.26 -15.10
CA GLU A 109 -7.68 3.92 -15.65
C GLU A 109 -6.38 3.31 -15.11
N PHE A 110 -6.28 3.10 -13.79
CA PHE A 110 -5.10 2.51 -13.17
C PHE A 110 -4.93 1.04 -13.55
N CYS A 111 -6.00 0.25 -13.48
CA CYS A 111 -5.94 -1.19 -13.80
C CYS A 111 -5.53 -1.45 -15.27
N GLU A 112 -5.88 -0.56 -16.18
CA GLU A 112 -5.57 -0.68 -17.62
C GLU A 112 -4.27 0.02 -18.01
N ASP A 113 -3.67 0.83 -17.12
CA ASP A 113 -2.41 1.52 -17.39
C ASP A 113 -1.24 0.53 -17.33
N PRO A 114 -0.28 0.60 -18.26
CA PRO A 114 0.91 -0.26 -18.22
C PRO A 114 1.69 -0.20 -16.90
N CYS A 115 1.62 0.90 -16.16
CA CYS A 115 2.30 1.04 -14.88
C CYS A 115 1.77 0.07 -13.80
N TYR A 116 0.54 -0.40 -13.91
CA TYR A 116 -0.03 -1.39 -13.00
C TYR A 116 0.79 -2.68 -13.00
N GLU A 117 1.07 -3.22 -14.19
CA GLU A 117 1.87 -4.42 -14.33
C GLU A 117 3.32 -4.19 -13.85
N VAL A 118 3.90 -3.05 -14.16
CA VAL A 118 5.25 -2.66 -13.72
C VAL A 118 5.33 -2.65 -12.19
N LEU A 119 4.36 -2.03 -11.52
CA LEU A 119 4.32 -1.96 -10.06
C LEU A 119 4.30 -3.36 -9.42
N TRP A 120 3.38 -4.21 -9.85
CA TRP A 120 3.20 -5.54 -9.25
C TRP A 120 4.39 -6.45 -9.52
N LYS A 121 4.96 -6.39 -10.71
CA LYS A 121 6.20 -7.10 -11.03
C LYS A 121 7.34 -6.68 -10.10
N ASN A 122 7.55 -5.37 -9.93
CA ASN A 122 8.60 -4.85 -9.06
C ASN A 122 8.38 -5.24 -7.59
N ILE A 123 7.13 -5.21 -7.10
CA ILE A 123 6.78 -5.65 -5.75
C ILE A 123 7.16 -7.11 -5.54
N VAL A 124 6.78 -7.99 -6.45
CA VAL A 124 7.08 -9.43 -6.35
C VAL A 124 8.59 -9.68 -6.36
N TYR A 125 9.34 -9.06 -7.24
CA TYR A 125 10.81 -9.18 -7.28
C TYR A 125 11.47 -8.64 -6.01
N TYR A 126 10.97 -7.53 -5.49
CA TYR A 126 11.46 -6.99 -4.22
C TYR A 126 11.26 -7.97 -3.07
N LEU A 127 10.07 -8.52 -2.93
CA LEU A 127 9.75 -9.48 -1.87
C LEU A 127 10.53 -10.78 -2.01
N ALA A 128 10.81 -11.19 -3.24
CA ALA A 128 11.65 -12.37 -3.54
C ALA A 128 13.15 -12.14 -3.27
N GLY A 129 13.55 -10.89 -2.97
CA GLY A 129 14.96 -10.55 -2.76
C GLY A 129 15.76 -10.32 -4.04
N GLU A 130 15.11 -10.21 -5.18
CA GLU A 130 15.73 -10.05 -6.50
C GLU A 130 15.80 -8.58 -6.96
N LEU A 131 15.22 -7.67 -6.20
CA LEU A 131 15.22 -6.24 -6.48
C LEU A 131 15.64 -5.46 -5.25
N GLY A 132 16.68 -4.67 -5.38
CA GLY A 132 17.16 -3.81 -4.30
C GLY A 132 17.75 -4.56 -3.16
#